data_2ebec1d34282534321136f9791f33664
#
_entry.id   2ebec1d34282534321136f9791f33664
#
_cell.length_a   1.000
_cell.length_b   1.000
_cell.length_c   1.000
_cell.angle_alpha   90.00
_cell.angle_beta   90.00
_cell.angle_gamma   90.00
#
_symmetry.space_group_name_H-M   'P 1'
#
loop_
_entity.id
_entity.type
_entity.pdbx_description
1 polymer ?
#
loop_
_entity_poly.entity_id
_entity_poly.type
_entity_poly.pdbx_seq_one_letter_code
_entity_poly.pdbx_strand_id
1 'polypeptide(L)'
;MLLTTVSCSEYNKLLKSGSNKQKYDKALEYFNAGKYSRSLTLFKDIEHIFSQSDQADTVAFYTSLCSYKMGDFETSSQQFDEFRRRFGRSPFLEESEYYFAKGFYYLSPKPENDQSFTFQAMQAISEYLDRYPKSKKRDELLENMIELRQKLYDKAFLNAKLYYDVGYYNSAVTALRNAILKYPESNHREELAYLIVSAQCLYARNSVPALQRQRYLDTQNAYYSFIDEYPESEYRKEADKMQDEAKKFLEKYKEKPDGTETEDNEEVTESAPSLDFSDQTGTTAKRGKAERKEKKEAKAAAEKEPKPAKEPKPAREPKPKKEKSEKSNKSDNSETSNGTEEK
;
A
#
# COMPACT_ATOMS: atom_id res chain seq x y z
N MET A 1 24.79 -6.35 -41.55
CA MET A 1 23.80 -5.64 -40.68
C MET A 1 22.43 -5.48 -41.37
N LEU A 2 21.79 -6.58 -41.81
CA LEU A 2 20.54 -6.55 -42.62
C LEU A 2 19.45 -7.53 -42.14
N LEU A 3 19.56 -8.06 -40.92
CA LEU A 3 18.64 -9.10 -40.42
C LEU A 3 17.51 -8.58 -39.52
N THR A 4 17.45 -7.27 -39.19
CA THR A 4 16.48 -6.74 -38.23
C THR A 4 15.17 -6.26 -38.85
N THR A 5 15.11 -5.99 -40.12
CA THR A 5 13.92 -5.43 -40.81
C THR A 5 12.86 -6.49 -41.13
N VAL A 6 13.26 -7.74 -41.42
CA VAL A 6 12.33 -8.81 -41.78
C VAL A 6 11.44 -9.21 -40.59
N SER A 7 12.01 -9.25 -39.35
CA SER A 7 11.29 -9.65 -38.13
C SER A 7 10.15 -8.66 -37.75
N CYS A 8 10.25 -7.39 -38.11
CA CYS A 8 9.20 -6.40 -37.82
C CYS A 8 8.00 -6.56 -38.78
N SER A 9 8.25 -6.93 -40.03
CA SER A 9 7.20 -7.15 -41.04
C SER A 9 6.36 -8.37 -40.73
N GLU A 10 7.00 -9.47 -40.33
CA GLU A 10 6.30 -10.73 -39.93
C GLU A 10 5.44 -10.55 -38.70
N TYR A 11 5.94 -9.87 -37.66
CA TYR A 11 5.17 -9.56 -36.44
C TYR A 11 3.93 -8.73 -36.77
N ASN A 12 4.05 -7.66 -37.56
CA ASN A 12 2.92 -6.83 -37.91
C ASN A 12 1.89 -7.58 -38.78
N LYS A 13 2.32 -8.48 -39.64
CA LYS A 13 1.43 -9.34 -40.44
C LYS A 13 0.68 -10.32 -39.50
N LEU A 14 1.38 -10.93 -38.54
CA LEU A 14 0.78 -11.82 -37.56
C LEU A 14 -0.28 -11.10 -36.71
N LEU A 15 0.04 -9.89 -36.22
CA LEU A 15 -0.87 -9.11 -35.39
C LEU A 15 -2.17 -8.75 -36.14
N LYS A 16 -2.05 -8.37 -37.45
CA LYS A 16 -3.21 -7.93 -38.26
C LYS A 16 -4.05 -9.07 -38.81
N SER A 17 -3.43 -10.18 -39.21
CA SER A 17 -4.10 -11.23 -39.99
C SER A 17 -3.78 -12.67 -39.53
N GLY A 18 -3.04 -12.84 -38.43
CA GLY A 18 -2.77 -14.16 -37.86
C GLY A 18 -4.01 -14.77 -37.21
N SER A 19 -4.16 -16.10 -37.29
CA SER A 19 -5.19 -16.81 -36.52
C SER A 19 -4.91 -16.73 -35.02
N ASN A 20 -5.94 -16.87 -34.18
CA ASN A 20 -5.81 -16.82 -32.72
C ASN A 20 -4.80 -17.85 -32.19
N LYS A 21 -4.80 -19.06 -32.78
CA LYS A 21 -3.83 -20.11 -32.45
C LYS A 21 -2.39 -19.68 -32.81
N GLN A 22 -2.18 -19.12 -33.99
CA GLN A 22 -0.85 -18.61 -34.38
C GLN A 22 -0.37 -17.49 -33.47
N LYS A 23 -1.25 -16.58 -33.05
CA LYS A 23 -0.93 -15.51 -32.10
C LYS A 23 -0.56 -16.08 -30.73
N TYR A 24 -1.31 -17.07 -30.25
CA TYR A 24 -1.02 -17.75 -28.99
C TYR A 24 0.35 -18.43 -29.01
N ASP A 25 0.61 -19.27 -30.02
CA ASP A 25 1.88 -20.00 -30.14
C ASP A 25 3.07 -19.03 -30.24
N LYS A 26 2.94 -17.97 -31.03
CA LYS A 26 3.97 -16.94 -31.20
C LYS A 26 4.13 -16.05 -29.96
N ALA A 27 3.07 -15.83 -29.17
CA ALA A 27 3.16 -15.11 -27.92
C ALA A 27 4.05 -15.87 -26.92
N LEU A 28 3.88 -17.18 -26.78
CA LEU A 28 4.74 -18.04 -25.98
C LEU A 28 6.19 -18.06 -26.49
N GLU A 29 6.38 -18.14 -27.81
CA GLU A 29 7.72 -18.09 -28.43
C GLU A 29 8.43 -16.76 -28.12
N TYR A 30 7.72 -15.62 -28.26
CA TYR A 30 8.27 -14.32 -27.89
C TYR A 30 8.56 -14.18 -26.40
N PHE A 31 7.71 -14.76 -25.54
CA PHE A 31 7.96 -14.79 -24.12
C PHE A 31 9.26 -15.53 -23.80
N ASN A 32 9.43 -16.72 -24.32
CA ASN A 32 10.62 -17.55 -24.12
C ASN A 32 11.89 -16.91 -24.71
N ALA A 33 11.74 -16.10 -25.76
CA ALA A 33 12.83 -15.33 -26.34
C ALA A 33 13.10 -13.99 -25.61
N GLY A 34 12.46 -13.70 -24.47
CA GLY A 34 12.62 -12.47 -23.69
C GLY A 34 11.98 -11.23 -24.33
N LYS A 35 11.20 -11.40 -25.41
CA LYS A 35 10.53 -10.29 -26.12
C LYS A 35 9.16 -9.98 -25.49
N TYR A 36 9.16 -9.64 -24.22
CA TYR A 36 7.96 -9.53 -23.38
C TYR A 36 6.92 -8.54 -23.92
N SER A 37 7.33 -7.40 -24.47
CA SER A 37 6.41 -6.41 -25.04
C SER A 37 5.63 -6.96 -26.24
N ARG A 38 6.29 -7.71 -27.14
CA ARG A 38 5.61 -8.35 -28.29
C ARG A 38 4.68 -9.46 -27.83
N SER A 39 5.14 -10.26 -26.87
CA SER A 39 4.34 -11.32 -26.24
C SER A 39 3.08 -10.76 -25.62
N LEU A 40 3.22 -9.72 -24.78
CA LEU A 40 2.11 -9.03 -24.11
C LEU A 40 1.07 -8.53 -25.11
N THR A 41 1.51 -7.90 -26.19
CA THR A 41 0.59 -7.37 -27.22
C THR A 41 -0.22 -8.49 -27.86
N LEU A 42 0.40 -9.63 -28.17
CA LEU A 42 -0.31 -10.78 -28.75
C LEU A 42 -1.27 -11.44 -27.76
N PHE A 43 -0.87 -11.61 -26.48
CA PHE A 43 -1.75 -12.15 -25.46
C PHE A 43 -2.96 -11.26 -25.23
N LYS A 44 -2.78 -9.93 -25.09
CA LYS A 44 -3.89 -8.98 -24.95
C LYS A 44 -4.84 -8.99 -26.14
N ASP A 45 -4.35 -9.19 -27.35
CA ASP A 45 -5.19 -9.25 -28.55
C ASP A 45 -6.09 -10.48 -28.59
N ILE A 46 -5.66 -11.59 -27.98
CA ILE A 46 -6.42 -12.85 -27.96
C ILE A 46 -7.14 -13.12 -26.63
N GLU A 47 -6.90 -12.36 -25.59
CA GLU A 47 -7.39 -12.60 -24.22
C GLU A 47 -8.91 -12.78 -24.17
N HIS A 48 -9.66 -11.88 -24.81
CA HIS A 48 -11.12 -11.93 -24.83
C HIS A 48 -11.65 -13.18 -25.53
N ILE A 49 -10.93 -13.66 -26.58
CA ILE A 49 -11.34 -14.84 -27.35
C ILE A 49 -11.12 -16.11 -26.53
N PHE A 50 -9.99 -16.18 -25.82
CA PHE A 50 -9.63 -17.31 -24.99
C PHE A 50 -10.31 -17.32 -23.61
N SER A 51 -11.07 -16.29 -23.26
CA SER A 51 -11.65 -16.10 -21.90
C SER A 51 -12.55 -17.25 -21.42
N GLN A 52 -13.10 -18.06 -22.34
CA GLN A 52 -13.96 -19.21 -22.07
C GLN A 52 -13.28 -20.55 -22.47
N SER A 53 -12.01 -20.55 -22.86
CA SER A 53 -11.28 -21.73 -23.27
C SER A 53 -10.46 -22.34 -22.13
N ASP A 54 -9.98 -23.56 -22.33
CA ASP A 54 -9.05 -24.23 -21.40
C ASP A 54 -7.71 -23.51 -21.25
N GLN A 55 -7.38 -22.61 -22.18
CA GLN A 55 -6.15 -21.80 -22.13
C GLN A 55 -6.36 -20.42 -21.49
N ALA A 56 -7.55 -20.12 -20.96
CA ALA A 56 -7.86 -18.81 -20.37
C ALA A 56 -6.89 -18.43 -19.24
N ASP A 57 -6.58 -19.37 -18.36
CA ASP A 57 -5.62 -19.20 -17.29
C ASP A 57 -4.18 -18.99 -17.79
N THR A 58 -3.77 -19.75 -18.81
CA THR A 58 -2.45 -19.61 -19.42
C THR A 58 -2.26 -18.23 -20.04
N VAL A 59 -3.25 -17.74 -20.81
CA VAL A 59 -3.20 -16.41 -21.41
C VAL A 59 -3.14 -15.32 -20.33
N ALA A 60 -4.00 -15.40 -19.31
CA ALA A 60 -4.03 -14.44 -18.21
C ALA A 60 -2.72 -14.46 -17.41
N PHE A 61 -2.17 -15.63 -17.11
CA PHE A 61 -0.91 -15.77 -16.38
C PHE A 61 0.26 -15.16 -17.14
N TYR A 62 0.43 -15.52 -18.44
CA TYR A 62 1.54 -14.97 -19.22
C TYR A 62 1.38 -13.49 -19.54
N THR A 63 0.15 -12.96 -19.65
CA THR A 63 -0.12 -11.53 -19.74
C THR A 63 0.42 -10.79 -18.52
N SER A 64 0.08 -11.30 -17.33
CA SER A 64 0.55 -10.73 -16.04
C SER A 64 2.08 -10.87 -15.90
N LEU A 65 2.62 -12.01 -16.30
CA LEU A 65 4.05 -12.28 -16.19
C LEU A 65 4.88 -11.44 -17.17
N CYS A 66 4.35 -11.12 -18.35
CA CYS A 66 4.98 -10.17 -19.27
C CYS A 66 5.10 -8.78 -18.63
N SER A 67 4.03 -8.27 -18.02
CA SER A 67 4.04 -6.99 -17.31
C SER A 67 5.11 -7.00 -16.20
N TYR A 68 5.16 -8.07 -15.41
CA TYR A 68 6.18 -8.24 -14.36
C TYR A 68 7.61 -8.23 -14.92
N LYS A 69 7.87 -9.01 -15.98
CA LYS A 69 9.20 -9.10 -16.63
C LYS A 69 9.64 -7.79 -17.28
N MET A 70 8.70 -6.91 -17.58
CA MET A 70 8.95 -5.55 -18.09
C MET A 70 9.18 -4.54 -16.97
N GLY A 71 9.03 -4.91 -15.70
CA GLY A 71 9.18 -4.03 -14.54
C GLY A 71 7.93 -3.23 -14.23
N ASP A 72 6.81 -3.47 -14.90
CA ASP A 72 5.51 -2.88 -14.59
C ASP A 72 4.86 -3.66 -13.45
N PHE A 73 5.42 -3.48 -12.25
CA PHE A 73 5.01 -4.24 -11.06
C PHE A 73 3.61 -3.86 -10.57
N GLU A 74 3.17 -2.62 -10.78
CA GLU A 74 1.84 -2.16 -10.38
C GLU A 74 0.75 -2.86 -11.20
N THR A 75 0.83 -2.76 -12.53
CA THR A 75 -0.09 -3.45 -13.44
C THR A 75 -0.03 -4.96 -13.23
N SER A 76 1.17 -5.53 -13.10
CA SER A 76 1.37 -6.96 -12.89
C SER A 76 0.71 -7.44 -11.59
N SER A 77 0.87 -6.73 -10.48
CA SER A 77 0.27 -7.10 -9.20
C SER A 77 -1.26 -7.08 -9.26
N GLN A 78 -1.86 -6.08 -9.92
CA GLN A 78 -3.30 -6.01 -10.15
C GLN A 78 -3.79 -7.22 -11.00
N GLN A 79 -3.08 -7.54 -12.07
CA GLN A 79 -3.41 -8.68 -12.94
C GLN A 79 -3.27 -10.03 -12.22
N PHE A 80 -2.23 -10.23 -11.39
CA PHE A 80 -2.08 -11.43 -10.58
C PHE A 80 -3.12 -11.52 -9.47
N ASP A 81 -3.57 -10.39 -8.90
CA ASP A 81 -4.69 -10.39 -7.95
C ASP A 81 -6.01 -10.81 -8.62
N GLU A 82 -6.27 -10.35 -9.85
CA GLU A 82 -7.41 -10.82 -10.63
C GLU A 82 -7.29 -12.30 -10.99
N PHE A 83 -6.07 -12.74 -11.39
CA PHE A 83 -5.80 -14.14 -11.72
C PHE A 83 -6.13 -15.08 -10.56
N ARG A 84 -5.61 -14.80 -9.36
CA ARG A 84 -5.83 -15.66 -8.18
C ARG A 84 -7.31 -15.72 -7.75
N ARG A 85 -8.09 -14.66 -8.00
CA ARG A 85 -9.54 -14.66 -7.73
C ARG A 85 -10.32 -15.46 -8.77
N ARG A 86 -9.91 -15.40 -10.04
CA ARG A 86 -10.63 -16.03 -11.15
C ARG A 86 -10.24 -17.49 -11.35
N PHE A 87 -8.97 -17.83 -11.20
CA PHE A 87 -8.39 -19.12 -11.53
C PHE A 87 -7.86 -19.88 -10.31
N GLY A 88 -8.62 -19.97 -9.24
CA GLY A 88 -8.22 -20.61 -7.97
C GLY A 88 -7.90 -22.11 -8.04
N ARG A 89 -8.07 -22.76 -9.20
CA ARG A 89 -7.72 -24.16 -9.44
C ARG A 89 -6.65 -24.34 -10.54
N SER A 90 -6.10 -23.24 -11.04
CA SER A 90 -5.08 -23.27 -12.07
C SER A 90 -3.76 -23.84 -11.55
N PRO A 91 -3.00 -24.59 -12.35
CA PRO A 91 -1.65 -25.01 -12.01
C PRO A 91 -0.68 -23.82 -11.81
N PHE A 92 -1.02 -22.64 -12.33
CA PHE A 92 -0.24 -21.40 -12.16
C PHE A 92 -0.56 -20.64 -10.88
N LEU A 93 -1.50 -21.12 -10.02
CA LEU A 93 -1.96 -20.36 -8.86
C LEU A 93 -0.81 -20.03 -7.89
N GLU A 94 0.00 -21.01 -7.50
CA GLU A 94 1.15 -20.78 -6.60
C GLU A 94 2.13 -19.77 -7.19
N GLU A 95 2.42 -19.89 -8.49
CA GLU A 95 3.34 -18.98 -9.14
C GLU A 95 2.78 -17.56 -9.29
N SER A 96 1.48 -17.43 -9.55
CA SER A 96 0.80 -16.15 -9.60
C SER A 96 0.82 -15.43 -8.26
N GLU A 97 0.59 -16.14 -7.15
CA GLU A 97 0.65 -15.57 -5.80
C GLU A 97 2.09 -15.18 -5.40
N TYR A 98 3.08 -15.94 -5.85
CA TYR A 98 4.47 -15.54 -5.68
C TYR A 98 4.79 -14.23 -6.41
N TYR A 99 4.42 -14.10 -7.70
CA TYR A 99 4.67 -12.85 -8.44
C TYR A 99 3.83 -11.68 -7.95
N PHE A 100 2.64 -11.93 -7.43
CA PHE A 100 1.84 -10.93 -6.73
C PHE A 100 2.60 -10.35 -5.52
N ALA A 101 3.13 -11.21 -4.66
CA ALA A 101 3.91 -10.79 -3.49
C ALA A 101 5.22 -10.08 -3.89
N LYS A 102 5.93 -10.61 -4.88
CA LYS A 102 7.18 -10.01 -5.40
C LYS A 102 6.92 -8.67 -6.08
N GLY A 103 5.79 -8.49 -6.75
CA GLY A 103 5.43 -7.22 -7.35
C GLY A 103 5.34 -6.10 -6.29
N PHE A 104 4.64 -6.34 -5.20
CA PHE A 104 4.58 -5.37 -4.09
C PHE A 104 5.92 -5.16 -3.39
N TYR A 105 6.74 -6.23 -3.27
CA TYR A 105 8.10 -6.08 -2.74
C TYR A 105 8.94 -5.09 -3.57
N TYR A 106 8.88 -5.15 -4.90
CA TYR A 106 9.58 -4.20 -5.77
C TYR A 106 8.96 -2.80 -5.77
N LEU A 107 7.66 -2.67 -5.49
CA LEU A 107 6.97 -1.39 -5.32
C LEU A 107 7.25 -0.74 -3.97
N SER A 108 7.74 -1.50 -2.98
CA SER A 108 8.09 -0.99 -1.65
C SER A 108 9.20 0.07 -1.75
N PRO A 109 8.92 1.33 -1.36
CA PRO A 109 9.86 2.43 -1.53
C PRO A 109 10.95 2.45 -0.44
N LYS A 110 11.76 3.52 -0.45
CA LYS A 110 12.71 3.81 0.62
C LYS A 110 11.98 4.16 1.93
N PRO A 111 12.64 4.00 3.11
CA PRO A 111 12.02 4.26 4.42
C PRO A 111 11.39 5.65 4.59
N GLU A 112 11.94 6.68 3.95
CA GLU A 112 11.47 8.06 4.08
C GLU A 112 10.07 8.27 3.46
N ASN A 113 9.73 7.47 2.44
CA ASN A 113 8.50 7.58 1.70
C ASN A 113 7.32 6.85 2.38
N ASP A 114 6.13 6.96 1.81
CA ASP A 114 4.95 6.21 2.26
C ASP A 114 5.18 4.69 2.16
N GLN A 115 4.82 3.94 3.21
CA GLN A 115 5.09 2.50 3.30
C GLN A 115 3.86 1.62 2.98
N SER A 116 2.85 2.15 2.31
CA SER A 116 1.63 1.40 1.95
C SER A 116 1.95 0.14 1.14
N PHE A 117 2.85 0.23 0.16
CA PHE A 117 3.29 -0.94 -0.61
C PHE A 117 4.13 -1.92 0.22
N THR A 118 4.88 -1.43 1.20
CA THR A 118 5.62 -2.31 2.14
C THR A 118 4.66 -3.18 2.94
N PHE A 119 3.59 -2.61 3.49
CA PHE A 119 2.57 -3.37 4.21
C PHE A 119 1.83 -4.35 3.30
N GLN A 120 1.49 -3.96 2.07
CA GLN A 120 0.87 -4.86 1.10
C GLN A 120 1.79 -6.02 0.73
N ALA A 121 3.10 -5.75 0.53
CA ALA A 121 4.09 -6.78 0.29
C ALA A 121 4.19 -7.78 1.45
N MET A 122 4.29 -7.28 2.69
CA MET A 122 4.36 -8.12 3.88
C MET A 122 3.12 -8.98 4.05
N GLN A 123 1.93 -8.42 3.81
CA GLN A 123 0.69 -9.18 3.85
C GLN A 123 0.67 -10.28 2.77
N ALA A 124 0.99 -9.95 1.52
CA ALA A 124 1.00 -10.90 0.41
C ALA A 124 2.02 -12.03 0.64
N ILE A 125 3.21 -11.70 1.17
CA ILE A 125 4.23 -12.69 1.54
C ILE A 125 3.71 -13.59 2.67
N SER A 126 3.08 -13.05 3.72
CA SER A 126 2.53 -13.85 4.82
C SER A 126 1.46 -14.82 4.31
N GLU A 127 0.50 -14.34 3.49
CA GLU A 127 -0.54 -15.17 2.88
C GLU A 127 0.06 -16.32 2.04
N TYR A 128 1.13 -16.03 1.28
CA TYR A 128 1.83 -17.04 0.49
C TYR A 128 2.50 -18.09 1.38
N LEU A 129 3.24 -17.66 2.40
CA LEU A 129 3.97 -18.57 3.30
C LEU A 129 3.02 -19.49 4.09
N ASP A 130 1.85 -18.98 4.49
CA ASP A 130 0.82 -19.73 5.17
C ASP A 130 0.18 -20.78 4.25
N ARG A 131 -0.05 -20.43 2.98
CA ARG A 131 -0.68 -21.32 1.99
C ARG A 131 0.27 -22.35 1.44
N TYR A 132 1.56 -22.00 1.25
CA TYR A 132 2.58 -22.84 0.64
C TYR A 132 3.81 -23.05 1.56
N PRO A 133 3.64 -23.68 2.73
CA PRO A 133 4.73 -23.79 3.73
C PRO A 133 5.92 -24.65 3.24
N LYS A 134 5.72 -25.47 2.20
CA LYS A 134 6.75 -26.33 1.59
C LYS A 134 7.27 -25.83 0.25
N SER A 135 6.92 -24.62 -0.16
CA SER A 135 7.38 -24.04 -1.42
C SER A 135 8.89 -23.83 -1.42
N LYS A 136 9.51 -24.05 -2.58
CA LYS A 136 10.94 -23.76 -2.81
C LYS A 136 11.24 -22.25 -2.79
N LYS A 137 10.22 -21.39 -2.89
CA LYS A 137 10.33 -19.93 -2.88
C LYS A 137 10.20 -19.35 -1.47
N ARG A 138 10.00 -20.21 -0.46
CA ARG A 138 9.78 -19.82 0.93
C ARG A 138 10.94 -19.01 1.50
N ASP A 139 12.16 -19.47 1.34
CA ASP A 139 13.34 -18.86 1.97
C ASP A 139 13.61 -17.47 1.38
N GLU A 140 13.49 -17.33 0.05
CA GLU A 140 13.57 -16.03 -0.62
C GLU A 140 12.53 -15.02 -0.10
N LEU A 141 11.29 -15.46 0.08
CA LEU A 141 10.23 -14.58 0.59
C LEU A 141 10.40 -14.24 2.06
N LEU A 142 11.00 -15.12 2.87
CA LEU A 142 11.38 -14.80 4.25
C LEU A 142 12.48 -13.73 4.30
N GLU A 143 13.49 -13.81 3.44
CA GLU A 143 14.51 -12.78 3.31
C GLU A 143 13.89 -11.43 2.91
N ASN A 144 12.98 -11.43 1.93
CA ASN A 144 12.27 -10.22 1.55
C ASN A 144 11.42 -9.65 2.70
N MET A 145 10.81 -10.51 3.53
CA MET A 145 10.07 -10.09 4.72
C MET A 145 10.97 -9.37 5.72
N ILE A 146 12.20 -9.87 5.93
CA ILE A 146 13.19 -9.26 6.82
C ILE A 146 13.57 -7.86 6.30
N GLU A 147 13.85 -7.73 5.01
CA GLU A 147 14.18 -6.44 4.39
C GLU A 147 13.03 -5.43 4.50
N LEU A 148 11.79 -5.87 4.30
CA LEU A 148 10.62 -5.01 4.44
C LEU A 148 10.41 -4.53 5.88
N ARG A 149 10.64 -5.41 6.88
CA ARG A 149 10.62 -5.04 8.30
C ARG A 149 11.70 -4.01 8.62
N GLN A 150 12.91 -4.20 8.09
CA GLN A 150 14.00 -3.25 8.29
C GLN A 150 13.63 -1.85 7.78
N LYS A 151 12.98 -1.73 6.62
CA LYS A 151 12.49 -0.43 6.13
C LYS A 151 11.52 0.24 7.11
N LEU A 152 10.67 -0.53 7.79
CA LEU A 152 9.74 0.01 8.80
C LEU A 152 10.48 0.45 10.07
N TYR A 153 11.52 -0.27 10.48
CA TYR A 153 12.37 0.11 11.60
C TYR A 153 13.13 1.40 11.31
N ASP A 154 13.75 1.48 10.13
CA ASP A 154 14.45 2.67 9.65
C ASP A 154 13.51 3.88 9.60
N LYS A 155 12.28 3.72 9.07
CA LYS A 155 11.27 4.79 9.06
C LYS A 155 10.92 5.27 10.46
N ALA A 156 10.70 4.36 11.39
CA ALA A 156 10.35 4.73 12.77
C ALA A 156 11.50 5.46 13.45
N PHE A 157 12.73 5.00 13.24
CA PHE A 157 13.94 5.64 13.72
C PHE A 157 14.10 7.05 13.13
N LEU A 158 14.05 7.19 11.81
CA LEU A 158 14.21 8.49 11.13
C LEU A 158 13.15 9.51 11.58
N ASN A 159 11.89 9.07 11.70
CA ASN A 159 10.80 9.94 12.15
C ASN A 159 11.00 10.39 13.61
N ALA A 160 11.46 9.49 14.49
CA ALA A 160 11.70 9.85 15.89
C ALA A 160 12.93 10.76 16.04
N LYS A 161 14.00 10.44 15.33
CA LYS A 161 15.25 11.21 15.33
C LYS A 161 15.05 12.63 14.79
N LEU A 162 14.15 12.83 13.83
CA LEU A 162 13.85 14.14 13.28
C LEU A 162 13.48 15.16 14.38
N TYR A 163 12.65 14.78 15.36
CA TYR A 163 12.31 15.67 16.48
C TYR A 163 13.52 16.05 17.32
N TYR A 164 14.44 15.12 17.50
CA TYR A 164 15.72 15.36 18.20
C TYR A 164 16.60 16.34 17.42
N ASP A 165 16.76 16.11 16.12
CA ASP A 165 17.63 16.91 15.24
C ASP A 165 17.15 18.36 15.08
N VAL A 166 15.81 18.59 15.11
CA VAL A 166 15.24 19.95 15.06
C VAL A 166 15.12 20.62 16.44
N GLY A 167 15.54 19.93 17.54
CA GLY A 167 15.59 20.51 18.88
C GLY A 167 14.26 20.44 19.67
N TYR A 168 13.25 19.72 19.19
CA TYR A 168 12.00 19.49 19.93
C TYR A 168 12.16 18.33 20.93
N TYR A 169 13.00 18.52 21.93
CA TYR A 169 13.47 17.44 22.80
C TYR A 169 12.39 16.72 23.58
N ASN A 170 11.37 17.43 24.08
CA ASN A 170 10.23 16.79 24.74
C ASN A 170 9.46 15.85 23.79
N SER A 171 9.14 16.34 22.60
CA SER A 171 8.50 15.53 21.55
C SER A 171 9.40 14.39 21.08
N ALA A 172 10.72 14.63 21.00
CA ALA A 172 11.71 13.61 20.66
C ALA A 172 11.67 12.44 21.64
N VAL A 173 11.66 12.69 22.96
CA VAL A 173 11.58 11.63 23.98
C VAL A 173 10.34 10.77 23.77
N THR A 174 9.20 11.39 23.51
CA THR A 174 7.94 10.67 23.26
C THR A 174 8.02 9.84 21.96
N ALA A 175 8.52 10.43 20.88
CA ALA A 175 8.65 9.74 19.58
C ALA A 175 9.65 8.57 19.63
N LEU A 176 10.80 8.76 20.30
CA LEU A 176 11.82 7.73 20.48
C LEU A 176 11.30 6.54 21.30
N ARG A 177 10.59 6.81 22.41
CA ARG A 177 9.94 5.75 23.21
C ARG A 177 8.89 5.00 22.39
N ASN A 178 8.08 5.70 21.62
CA ASN A 178 7.07 5.09 20.76
C ASN A 178 7.71 4.22 19.66
N ALA A 179 8.86 4.61 19.10
CA ALA A 179 9.59 3.80 18.13
C ALA A 179 10.09 2.48 18.75
N ILE A 180 10.66 2.53 19.96
CA ILE A 180 11.07 1.32 20.72
C ILE A 180 9.87 0.41 21.02
N LEU A 181 8.76 0.97 21.49
CA LEU A 181 7.54 0.20 21.82
C LEU A 181 6.92 -0.45 20.58
N LYS A 182 6.93 0.24 19.44
CA LYS A 182 6.34 -0.25 18.20
C LYS A 182 7.17 -1.36 17.56
N TYR A 183 8.49 -1.26 17.66
CA TYR A 183 9.42 -2.19 17.03
C TYR A 183 10.53 -2.60 18.03
N PRO A 184 10.21 -3.44 19.03
CA PRO A 184 11.16 -3.82 20.07
C PRO A 184 12.35 -4.63 19.55
N GLU A 185 12.20 -5.29 18.39
CA GLU A 185 13.25 -6.05 17.71
C GLU A 185 14.12 -5.22 16.74
N SER A 186 13.91 -3.90 16.70
CA SER A 186 14.66 -3.01 15.80
C SER A 186 16.16 -2.99 16.16
N ASN A 187 17.01 -3.04 15.14
CA ASN A 187 18.46 -2.83 15.27
C ASN A 187 18.83 -1.41 15.72
N HIS A 188 17.92 -0.44 15.65
CA HIS A 188 18.12 0.93 16.16
C HIS A 188 17.80 1.09 17.64
N ARG A 189 17.38 0.03 18.35
CA ARG A 189 16.88 0.11 19.72
C ARG A 189 17.89 0.73 20.67
N GLU A 190 19.17 0.36 20.59
CA GLU A 190 20.24 0.89 21.42
C GLU A 190 20.45 2.40 21.17
N GLU A 191 20.53 2.83 19.91
CA GLU A 191 20.70 4.25 19.56
C GLU A 191 19.46 5.05 19.98
N LEU A 192 18.25 4.52 19.81
CA LEU A 192 17.00 5.15 20.28
C LEU A 192 17.03 5.36 21.81
N ALA A 193 17.45 4.36 22.57
CA ALA A 193 17.55 4.45 24.03
C ALA A 193 18.60 5.49 24.47
N TYR A 194 19.75 5.55 23.81
CA TYR A 194 20.75 6.60 24.02
C TYR A 194 20.20 7.99 23.69
N LEU A 195 19.53 8.14 22.56
CA LEU A 195 18.92 9.42 22.15
C LEU A 195 17.86 9.92 23.14
N ILE A 196 17.16 9.00 23.84
CA ILE A 196 16.25 9.40 24.94
C ILE A 196 17.01 10.07 26.08
N VAL A 197 18.16 9.51 26.50
CA VAL A 197 19.00 10.12 27.54
C VAL A 197 19.48 11.50 27.11
N SER A 198 19.96 11.60 25.86
CA SER A 198 20.45 12.85 25.29
C SER A 198 19.33 13.91 25.17
N ALA A 199 18.16 13.51 24.66
CA ALA A 199 17.02 14.40 24.54
C ALA A 199 16.53 14.91 25.92
N GLN A 200 16.48 14.04 26.95
CA GLN A 200 16.11 14.44 28.30
C GLN A 200 17.12 15.43 28.90
N CYS A 201 18.41 15.18 28.73
CA CYS A 201 19.47 16.09 29.19
C CYS A 201 19.38 17.47 28.51
N LEU A 202 19.23 17.49 27.18
CA LEU A 202 19.10 18.74 26.43
C LEU A 202 17.78 19.46 26.77
N TYR A 203 16.71 18.74 27.01
CA TYR A 203 15.44 19.30 27.47
C TYR A 203 15.56 19.92 28.86
N ALA A 204 16.24 19.24 29.80
CA ALA A 204 16.53 19.80 31.11
C ALA A 204 17.34 21.09 31.03
N ARG A 205 18.43 21.05 30.24
CA ARG A 205 19.36 22.19 30.07
C ARG A 205 18.64 23.44 29.53
N ASN A 206 17.74 23.26 28.56
CA ASN A 206 17.04 24.35 27.88
C ASN A 206 15.75 24.75 28.59
N SER A 207 15.50 24.27 29.81
CA SER A 207 14.28 24.53 30.56
C SER A 207 14.41 25.78 31.46
N VAL A 208 13.26 26.35 31.83
CA VAL A 208 13.20 27.34 32.87
C VAL A 208 13.65 26.79 34.22
N PRO A 209 14.31 27.57 35.09
CA PRO A 209 14.90 27.08 36.35
C PRO A 209 13.95 26.25 37.23
N ALA A 210 12.68 26.64 37.29
CA ALA A 210 11.67 25.95 38.10
C ALA A 210 11.44 24.51 37.67
N LEU A 211 11.62 24.19 36.39
CA LEU A 211 11.38 22.83 35.83
C LEU A 211 12.65 22.02 35.66
N GLN A 212 13.84 22.65 35.76
CA GLN A 212 15.11 21.93 35.50
C GLN A 212 15.34 20.76 36.44
N ARG A 213 15.02 20.93 37.74
CA ARG A 213 15.21 19.89 38.73
C ARG A 213 14.51 18.57 38.33
N GLN A 214 13.23 18.66 38.02
CA GLN A 214 12.44 17.48 37.62
C GLN A 214 13.01 16.84 36.33
N ARG A 215 13.34 17.68 35.34
CA ARG A 215 13.86 17.20 34.04
C ARG A 215 15.24 16.55 34.13
N TYR A 216 16.11 17.01 35.07
CA TYR A 216 17.36 16.31 35.34
C TYR A 216 17.16 14.99 36.10
N LEU A 217 16.13 14.87 36.95
CA LEU A 217 15.74 13.56 37.52
C LEU A 217 15.27 12.61 36.41
N ASP A 218 14.50 13.11 35.45
CA ASP A 218 14.07 12.30 34.30
C ASP A 218 15.25 11.88 33.42
N THR A 219 16.29 12.72 33.29
CA THR A 219 17.56 12.38 32.64
C THR A 219 18.25 11.21 33.37
N GLN A 220 18.35 11.26 34.70
CA GLN A 220 18.93 10.17 35.48
C GLN A 220 18.15 8.87 35.32
N ASN A 221 16.82 8.92 35.35
CA ASN A 221 15.98 7.74 35.15
C ASN A 221 16.21 7.13 33.77
N ALA A 222 16.28 7.96 32.72
CA ALA A 222 16.59 7.51 31.37
C ALA A 222 17.98 6.89 31.26
N TYR A 223 18.97 7.52 31.91
CA TYR A 223 20.34 6.97 31.95
C TYR A 223 20.40 5.59 32.61
N TYR A 224 19.78 5.41 33.78
CA TYR A 224 19.80 4.10 34.46
C TYR A 224 19.11 3.04 33.61
N SER A 225 17.96 3.35 32.99
CA SER A 225 17.29 2.42 32.08
C SER A 225 18.17 2.05 30.90
N PHE A 226 18.92 3.01 30.33
CA PHE A 226 19.84 2.76 29.24
C PHE A 226 21.01 1.86 29.65
N ILE A 227 21.65 2.12 30.78
CA ILE A 227 22.81 1.33 31.26
C ILE A 227 22.41 -0.08 31.70
N ASP A 228 21.21 -0.23 32.29
CA ASP A 228 20.68 -1.56 32.64
C ASP A 228 20.47 -2.43 31.41
N GLU A 229 19.99 -1.85 30.31
CA GLU A 229 19.72 -2.58 29.08
C GLU A 229 20.97 -2.75 28.20
N TYR A 230 21.88 -1.74 28.21
CA TYR A 230 23.09 -1.68 27.35
C TYR A 230 24.35 -1.34 28.14
N PRO A 231 24.85 -2.22 29.05
CA PRO A 231 26.00 -1.93 29.90
C PRO A 231 27.31 -1.73 29.12
N GLU A 232 27.45 -2.37 27.95
CA GLU A 232 28.65 -2.31 27.10
C GLU A 232 28.45 -1.44 25.86
N SER A 233 27.48 -0.52 25.87
CA SER A 233 27.15 0.35 24.76
C SER A 233 28.32 1.23 24.31
N GLU A 234 28.44 1.44 23.00
CA GLU A 234 29.38 2.42 22.43
C GLU A 234 29.06 3.85 22.86
N TYR A 235 27.77 4.16 23.17
CA TYR A 235 27.30 5.47 23.62
C TYR A 235 27.48 5.71 25.12
N ARG A 236 28.04 4.73 25.86
CA ARG A 236 28.17 4.80 27.32
C ARG A 236 28.89 6.05 27.79
N LYS A 237 30.05 6.37 27.20
CA LYS A 237 30.85 7.51 27.60
C LYS A 237 30.13 8.85 27.48
N GLU A 238 29.33 9.01 26.44
CA GLU A 238 28.51 10.19 26.23
C GLU A 238 27.36 10.23 27.24
N ALA A 239 26.70 9.11 27.50
CA ALA A 239 25.66 8.99 28.49
C ALA A 239 26.16 9.27 29.91
N ASP A 240 27.36 8.78 30.28
CA ASP A 240 28.02 9.04 31.57
C ASP A 240 28.22 10.56 31.79
N LYS A 241 28.68 11.31 30.77
CA LYS A 241 28.83 12.77 30.85
C LYS A 241 27.51 13.49 31.14
N MET A 242 26.40 13.02 30.53
CA MET A 242 25.07 13.58 30.75
C MET A 242 24.57 13.29 32.16
N GLN A 243 24.85 12.09 32.67
CA GLN A 243 24.58 11.69 34.04
C GLN A 243 25.36 12.53 35.06
N ASP A 244 26.66 12.76 34.80
CA ASP A 244 27.50 13.61 35.66
C ASP A 244 27.01 15.06 35.69
N GLU A 245 26.55 15.59 34.55
CA GLU A 245 25.91 16.90 34.48
C GLU A 245 24.64 16.95 35.34
N ALA A 246 23.78 15.95 35.19
CA ALA A 246 22.53 15.86 35.97
C ALA A 246 22.82 15.73 37.49
N LYS A 247 23.79 14.92 37.88
CA LYS A 247 24.24 14.80 39.29
C LYS A 247 24.71 16.13 39.85
N LYS A 248 25.64 16.77 39.17
CA LYS A 248 26.20 18.08 39.60
C LYS A 248 25.11 19.15 39.75
N PHE A 249 24.13 19.17 38.85
CA PHE A 249 23.00 20.07 38.95
C PHE A 249 22.14 19.79 40.18
N LEU A 250 21.77 18.52 40.38
CA LEU A 250 20.91 18.10 41.48
C LEU A 250 21.55 18.27 42.86
N GLU A 251 22.90 18.08 42.97
CA GLU A 251 23.66 18.31 44.21
C GLU A 251 23.59 19.77 44.64
N LYS A 252 23.71 20.72 43.71
CA LYS A 252 23.56 22.16 44.00
C LYS A 252 22.18 22.53 44.57
N TYR A 253 21.14 21.79 44.21
CA TYR A 253 19.79 21.96 44.74
C TYR A 253 19.60 21.39 46.15
N LYS A 254 20.40 20.37 46.56
CA LYS A 254 20.38 19.84 47.92
C LYS A 254 21.01 20.80 48.95
N GLU A 255 21.96 21.63 48.49
CA GLU A 255 22.68 22.57 49.34
C GLU A 255 21.89 23.89 49.63
N LYS A 256 20.78 24.16 48.93
CA LYS A 256 19.88 25.24 49.23
C LYS A 256 18.74 24.71 50.10
N PRO A 257 18.73 24.99 51.44
CA PRO A 257 17.59 24.63 52.26
C PRO A 257 16.35 25.34 51.81
N ASP A 258 15.32 24.57 51.65
CA ASP A 258 13.95 24.92 51.33
C ASP A 258 13.47 26.09 52.16
N GLY A 259 13.12 27.22 51.53
CA GLY A 259 12.70 28.41 52.25
C GLY A 259 12.25 29.55 51.33
N THR A 260 11.50 29.23 50.28
CA THR A 260 10.47 30.08 49.67
C THR A 260 9.68 29.24 48.65
N GLU A 261 8.64 28.60 49.14
CA GLU A 261 7.51 28.21 48.31
C GLU A 261 6.83 29.51 47.84
N THR A 262 7.15 29.95 46.64
CA THR A 262 6.23 30.80 45.91
C THR A 262 5.21 29.88 45.27
N GLU A 263 4.01 29.83 45.84
CA GLU A 263 2.80 29.33 45.25
C GLU A 263 2.54 30.12 43.95
N ASP A 264 3.05 29.60 42.84
CA ASP A 264 2.58 29.91 41.50
C ASP A 264 2.44 28.59 40.75
N ASN A 265 1.45 27.82 41.20
CA ASN A 265 0.87 26.72 40.42
C ASN A 265 -0.02 27.34 39.31
N GLU A 266 0.55 28.02 38.36
CA GLU A 266 -0.06 28.10 37.05
C GLU A 266 0.26 26.81 36.30
N GLU A 267 -0.75 25.98 36.24
CA GLU A 267 -0.83 24.78 35.36
C GLU A 267 -0.68 25.26 33.90
N VAL A 268 0.57 25.46 33.46
CA VAL A 268 0.86 25.65 32.04
C VAL A 268 0.65 24.28 31.39
N THR A 269 -0.58 24.02 31.02
CA THR A 269 -0.90 22.99 30.02
C THR A 269 -0.32 23.43 28.68
N GLU A 270 0.97 23.19 28.50
CA GLU A 270 1.59 23.26 27.18
C GLU A 270 1.01 22.14 26.32
N SER A 271 -0.11 22.45 25.65
CA SER A 271 -0.69 21.59 24.63
C SER A 271 0.29 21.50 23.47
N ALA A 272 1.22 20.56 23.54
CA ALA A 272 1.91 20.11 22.35
C ALA A 272 0.86 19.68 21.32
N PRO A 273 0.96 20.09 20.05
CA PRO A 273 0.08 19.55 19.03
C PRO A 273 0.29 18.04 18.98
N SER A 274 -0.70 17.28 19.42
CA SER A 274 -0.72 15.84 19.27
C SER A 274 -0.78 15.53 17.78
N LEU A 275 0.37 15.29 17.18
CA LEU A 275 0.44 14.64 15.88
C LEU A 275 -0.03 13.19 16.10
N ASP A 276 -1.29 12.98 15.78
CA ASP A 276 -1.95 11.69 15.86
C ASP A 276 -1.34 10.75 14.81
N PHE A 277 -0.38 9.91 15.22
CA PHE A 277 0.25 8.88 14.40
C PHE A 277 -0.64 7.64 14.20
N SER A 278 -1.92 7.69 14.60
CA SER A 278 -2.85 6.55 14.51
C SER A 278 -3.38 6.26 13.12
N ASP A 279 -2.97 7.03 12.08
CA ASP A 279 -3.61 6.97 10.76
C ASP A 279 -2.87 6.17 9.67
N GLN A 280 -2.02 5.21 10.07
CA GLN A 280 -1.45 4.26 9.11
C GLN A 280 -1.83 2.79 9.32
N THR A 281 -2.70 2.49 10.28
CA THR A 281 -3.34 1.18 10.34
C THR A 281 -4.86 1.37 10.22
N GLY A 282 -5.31 1.30 8.97
CA GLY A 282 -6.69 1.28 8.49
C GLY A 282 -7.79 1.53 9.49
N THR A 283 -8.63 2.53 9.22
CA THR A 283 -10.05 2.28 8.99
C THR A 283 -10.90 3.53 9.09
N THR A 284 -11.52 3.87 8.05
CA THR A 284 -12.97 4.15 7.78
C THR A 284 -13.88 4.79 8.85
N ALA A 285 -13.51 5.04 10.11
CA ALA A 285 -14.45 5.54 11.12
C ALA A 285 -14.46 7.05 11.33
N LYS A 286 -13.44 7.82 10.96
CA LYS A 286 -13.41 9.29 11.11
C LYS A 286 -13.73 10.07 9.82
N ARG A 287 -13.59 9.44 8.64
CA ARG A 287 -13.97 10.03 7.35
C ARG A 287 -15.49 10.28 7.24
N GLY A 288 -16.30 9.44 7.88
CA GLY A 288 -17.75 9.57 7.89
C GLY A 288 -18.32 10.80 8.63
N LYS A 289 -17.57 11.45 9.52
CA LYS A 289 -18.05 12.65 10.25
C LYS A 289 -17.72 13.94 9.50
N ALA A 290 -16.60 14.02 8.80
CA ALA A 290 -16.23 15.16 7.95
C ALA A 290 -17.08 15.16 6.67
N GLU A 291 -17.21 14.03 5.99
CA GLU A 291 -18.08 13.88 4.81
C GLU A 291 -19.58 14.10 5.12
N ARG A 292 -20.03 13.78 6.35
CA ARG A 292 -21.41 14.10 6.79
C ARG A 292 -21.61 15.61 7.03
N LYS A 293 -20.57 16.34 7.42
CA LYS A 293 -20.65 17.78 7.61
C LYS A 293 -20.60 18.50 6.27
N GLU A 294 -19.72 18.12 5.37
CA GLU A 294 -19.67 18.64 3.98
C GLU A 294 -20.93 18.32 3.19
N LYS A 295 -21.48 17.10 3.30
CA LYS A 295 -22.76 16.75 2.66
C LYS A 295 -23.96 17.51 3.24
N LYS A 296 -23.95 17.90 4.54
CA LYS A 296 -24.99 18.74 5.13
C LYS A 296 -24.85 20.19 4.69
N GLU A 297 -23.65 20.70 4.56
CA GLU A 297 -23.38 22.06 4.08
C GLU A 297 -23.67 22.18 2.57
N ALA A 298 -23.30 21.19 1.78
CA ALA A 298 -23.64 21.11 0.35
C ALA A 298 -25.15 20.97 0.10
N LYS A 299 -25.88 20.24 0.97
CA LYS A 299 -27.34 20.11 0.87
C LYS A 299 -28.07 21.39 1.29
N ALA A 300 -27.53 22.15 2.25
CA ALA A 300 -28.07 23.44 2.64
C ALA A 300 -27.76 24.56 1.63
N ALA A 301 -26.68 24.45 0.85
CA ALA A 301 -26.36 25.34 -0.26
C ALA A 301 -27.25 25.07 -1.49
N ALA A 302 -27.53 23.79 -1.79
CA ALA A 302 -28.40 23.39 -2.90
C ALA A 302 -29.89 23.73 -2.70
N GLU A 303 -30.33 23.95 -1.45
CA GLU A 303 -31.72 24.38 -1.14
C GLU A 303 -31.95 25.89 -1.32
N LYS A 304 -30.88 26.69 -1.56
CA LYS A 304 -30.94 28.15 -1.75
C LYS A 304 -30.84 28.61 -3.20
N GLU A 305 -30.68 27.70 -4.17
CA GLU A 305 -30.73 28.06 -5.59
C GLU A 305 -32.17 28.07 -6.11
N PRO A 306 -32.58 29.11 -6.87
CA PRO A 306 -33.92 29.16 -7.46
C PRO A 306 -34.04 28.10 -8.55
N LYS A 307 -35.14 27.33 -8.51
CA LYS A 307 -35.47 26.26 -9.48
C LYS A 307 -35.40 26.81 -10.92
N PRO A 308 -34.67 26.15 -11.85
CA PRO A 308 -34.67 26.52 -13.23
C PRO A 308 -36.10 26.35 -13.85
N ALA A 309 -36.47 27.29 -14.71
CA ALA A 309 -37.75 27.32 -15.41
C ALA A 309 -37.90 26.04 -16.25
N LYS A 310 -39.13 25.48 -16.23
CA LYS A 310 -39.49 24.26 -16.97
C LYS A 310 -39.35 24.52 -18.47
N GLU A 311 -38.52 23.73 -19.13
CA GLU A 311 -38.45 23.64 -20.59
C GLU A 311 -39.82 23.16 -21.17
N PRO A 312 -40.26 23.71 -22.34
CA PRO A 312 -41.49 23.28 -22.98
C PRO A 312 -41.33 21.86 -23.57
N LYS A 313 -42.36 21.04 -23.34
CA LYS A 313 -42.43 19.66 -23.85
C LYS A 313 -42.34 19.61 -25.37
N PRO A 314 -41.55 18.70 -25.98
CA PRO A 314 -41.54 18.52 -27.42
C PRO A 314 -42.89 18.02 -27.93
N ALA A 315 -43.30 18.54 -29.11
CA ALA A 315 -44.52 18.23 -29.79
C ALA A 315 -44.62 16.73 -30.16
N ARG A 316 -45.80 16.13 -29.95
CA ARG A 316 -46.08 14.73 -30.31
C ARG A 316 -46.06 14.56 -31.83
N GLU A 317 -45.26 13.63 -32.32
CA GLU A 317 -45.35 13.15 -33.70
C GLU A 317 -46.68 12.45 -34.00
N PRO A 318 -47.24 12.63 -35.22
CA PRO A 318 -48.50 12.01 -35.58
C PRO A 318 -48.35 10.51 -35.88
N LYS A 319 -49.33 9.71 -35.39
CA LYS A 319 -49.37 8.27 -35.63
C LYS A 319 -49.64 7.94 -37.10
N PRO A 320 -49.04 6.90 -37.70
CA PRO A 320 -49.32 6.47 -39.05
C PRO A 320 -50.75 5.86 -39.18
N LYS A 321 -51.42 6.24 -40.28
CA LYS A 321 -52.75 5.75 -40.65
C LYS A 321 -52.67 4.27 -41.06
N LYS A 322 -53.62 3.49 -40.55
CA LYS A 322 -53.89 2.11 -40.99
C LYS A 322 -54.51 2.13 -42.38
N GLU A 323 -53.87 1.52 -43.35
CA GLU A 323 -54.45 1.15 -44.65
C GLU A 323 -55.24 -0.14 -44.52
N LYS A 324 -56.45 -0.12 -45.10
CA LYS A 324 -57.37 -1.24 -45.19
C LYS A 324 -56.92 -2.20 -46.27
N SER A 325 -56.80 -3.48 -45.92
CA SER A 325 -56.66 -4.55 -46.89
C SER A 325 -58.02 -4.94 -47.47
N GLU A 326 -58.09 -4.87 -48.76
CA GLU A 326 -59.18 -5.48 -49.54
C GLU A 326 -59.02 -7.00 -49.68
N LYS A 327 -60.15 -7.68 -49.59
CA LYS A 327 -60.30 -9.13 -49.80
C LYS A 327 -60.33 -9.41 -51.33
N SER A 328 -59.75 -10.47 -51.79
CA SER A 328 -60.22 -11.30 -52.91
C SER A 328 -59.78 -12.76 -52.81
N ASN A 329 -60.60 -13.50 -52.71
CA ASN A 329 -61.18 -14.83 -53.00
C ASN A 329 -60.45 -15.71 -54.04
N LYS A 330 -60.67 -17.00 -53.74
CA LYS A 330 -60.65 -18.21 -54.62
C LYS A 330 -59.28 -18.83 -54.91
N SER A 331 -59.20 -20.11 -54.91
CA SER A 331 -60.02 -21.34 -54.84
C SER A 331 -59.10 -22.56 -54.97
N ASP A 332 -59.44 -23.61 -54.29
CA ASP A 332 -59.43 -25.03 -54.68
C ASP A 332 -58.09 -25.69 -55.20
N ASN A 333 -57.71 -26.72 -54.63
CA ASN A 333 -57.84 -28.14 -54.91
C ASN A 333 -56.72 -28.92 -54.30
N SER A 334 -57.02 -29.83 -53.43
CA SER A 334 -56.99 -31.31 -53.51
C SER A 334 -55.60 -31.91 -53.94
N GLU A 335 -55.11 -32.78 -53.24
CA GLU A 335 -55.21 -34.20 -53.09
C GLU A 335 -53.88 -34.81 -52.58
N THR A 336 -54.08 -35.61 -51.57
CA THR A 336 -53.61 -37.01 -51.44
C THR A 336 -52.12 -37.28 -51.65
N SER A 337 -51.46 -38.01 -50.87
CA SER A 337 -51.60 -39.27 -50.17
C SER A 337 -50.23 -39.82 -49.82
N ASN A 338 -50.18 -40.55 -48.74
CA ASN A 338 -49.41 -41.78 -48.48
C ASN A 338 -47.89 -41.77 -48.79
N GLY A 339 -47.10 -42.25 -47.99
CA GLY A 339 -47.11 -43.42 -47.17
C GLY A 339 -45.71 -43.82 -46.75
N THR A 340 -45.70 -44.43 -45.65
CA THR A 340 -44.88 -45.65 -45.26
C THR A 340 -43.36 -45.63 -45.35
N GLU A 341 -42.79 -45.76 -44.16
CA GLU A 341 -42.07 -46.93 -43.61
C GLU A 341 -40.63 -47.15 -44.00
N GLU A 342 -39.88 -47.34 -42.95
CA GLU A 342 -38.80 -48.31 -42.69
C GLU A 342 -37.47 -48.22 -43.46
N LYS A 343 -36.39 -47.91 -42.78
CA LYS A 343 -35.46 -48.83 -42.14
C LYS A 343 -34.41 -48.05 -41.40
#